data_69f3397c389c3fa7740748413a58a934
#
_entry.id   69f3397c389c3fa7740748413a58a934
#
_cell.length_a   1.000
_cell.length_b   1.000
_cell.length_c   1.000
_cell.angle_alpha   90.00
_cell.angle_beta   90.00
_cell.angle_gamma   90.00
#
_symmetry.space_group_name_H-M   'P 1'
#
loop_
_entity.id
_entity.type
_entity.pdbx_description
1 polymer ?
#
loop_
_entity_poly.entity_id
_entity_poly.type
_entity_poly.pdbx_seq_one_letter_code
_entity_poly.pdbx_strand_id
1 'polypeptide(L)'
;MVEKNDLTNEEWKICHEMARVLARGTDRNEFGKVITYMRREQDPKKFLTLLYRLPRSRFIRSQQTKTYFENIYDACRQYLHGLDQERAVLIAHWAFRLLTYYQRIDEKPR
;
A
#
# COMPACT_ATOMS: atom_id res chain seq x y z
N MET A 1 8.36 -27.11 1.59
CA MET A 1 7.02 -26.62 1.27
C MET A 1 6.84 -25.19 1.77
N VAL A 2 6.49 -24.28 0.88
CA VAL A 2 6.34 -22.87 1.26
C VAL A 2 4.98 -22.71 1.91
N GLU A 3 4.95 -22.17 3.12
CA GLU A 3 3.70 -21.88 3.80
C GLU A 3 2.99 -20.71 3.12
N LYS A 4 1.67 -20.64 3.28
CA LYS A 4 0.86 -19.57 2.70
C LYS A 4 1.31 -18.19 3.10
N ASN A 5 1.91 -18.05 4.28
CA ASN A 5 2.37 -16.77 4.81
C ASN A 5 3.77 -16.37 4.33
N ASP A 6 4.45 -17.27 3.64
CA ASP A 6 5.79 -16.97 3.16
C ASP A 6 5.74 -16.28 1.81
N LEU A 7 6.57 -15.27 1.66
CA LEU A 7 6.71 -14.55 0.41
C LEU A 7 7.81 -15.19 -0.43
N THR A 8 7.59 -15.23 -1.75
CA THR A 8 8.65 -15.59 -2.68
C THR A 8 9.68 -14.47 -2.76
N ASN A 9 10.84 -14.77 -3.34
CA ASN A 9 11.88 -13.75 -3.54
C ASN A 9 11.36 -12.59 -4.39
N GLU A 10 10.58 -12.88 -5.41
CA GLU A 10 9.98 -11.84 -6.24
C GLU A 10 8.98 -11.00 -5.46
N GLU A 11 8.16 -11.63 -4.64
CA GLU A 11 7.21 -10.92 -3.80
C GLU A 11 7.92 -10.02 -2.78
N TRP A 12 9.05 -10.47 -2.22
CA TRP A 12 9.86 -9.63 -1.34
C TRP A 12 10.38 -8.38 -2.07
N LYS A 13 10.80 -8.55 -3.31
CA LYS A 13 11.23 -7.40 -4.12
C LYS A 13 10.09 -6.41 -4.31
N ILE A 14 8.90 -6.92 -4.59
CA ILE A 14 7.71 -6.07 -4.73
C ILE A 14 7.43 -5.32 -3.43
N CYS A 15 7.51 -6.00 -2.29
CA CYS A 15 7.30 -5.35 -0.99
C CYS A 15 8.28 -4.19 -0.77
N HIS A 16 9.55 -4.42 -1.06
CA HIS A 16 10.58 -3.38 -0.88
C HIS A 16 10.37 -2.21 -1.83
N GLU A 17 10.09 -2.49 -3.09
CA GLU A 17 9.85 -1.42 -4.06
C GLU A 17 8.63 -0.60 -3.71
N MET A 18 7.54 -1.26 -3.34
CA MET A 18 6.30 -0.59 -2.96
C MET A 18 6.52 0.28 -1.73
N ALA A 19 7.20 -0.25 -0.71
CA ALA A 19 7.50 0.49 0.51
C ALA A 19 8.38 1.70 0.22
N ARG A 20 9.37 1.54 -0.65
CA ARG A 20 10.27 2.63 -1.00
C ARG A 20 9.54 3.77 -1.72
N VAL A 21 8.66 3.42 -2.65
CA VAL A 21 7.85 4.41 -3.37
C VAL A 21 6.91 5.13 -2.41
N LEU A 22 6.23 4.38 -1.56
CA LEU A 22 5.27 4.95 -0.61
C LEU A 22 5.95 5.79 0.47
N ALA A 23 7.19 5.48 0.83
CA ALA A 23 7.91 6.23 1.85
C ALA A 23 8.07 7.71 1.48
N ARG A 24 8.13 8.00 0.20
CA ARG A 24 8.34 9.37 -0.28
C ARG A 24 7.05 10.17 -0.43
N GLY A 25 5.93 9.50 -0.52
CA GLY A 25 4.71 10.19 -0.89
C GLY A 25 3.47 9.81 -0.13
N THR A 26 3.59 9.15 1.03
CA THR A 26 2.39 8.81 1.78
C THR A 26 2.66 8.73 3.28
N ASP A 27 1.59 8.83 4.04
CA ASP A 27 1.64 8.68 5.49
C ASP A 27 1.39 7.23 5.86
N ARG A 28 2.18 6.74 6.81
CA ARG A 28 2.08 5.36 7.30
C ARG A 28 0.68 5.04 7.83
N ASN A 29 0.09 5.97 8.58
CA ASN A 29 -1.23 5.73 9.15
C ASN A 29 -2.31 5.60 8.09
N GLU A 30 -2.23 6.41 7.04
CA GLU A 30 -3.17 6.35 5.93
C GLU A 30 -3.05 5.02 5.18
N PHE A 31 -1.82 4.55 4.95
CA PHE A 31 -1.61 3.26 4.31
C PHE A 31 -2.14 2.12 5.17
N GLY A 32 -1.96 2.20 6.50
CA GLY A 32 -2.50 1.21 7.42
C GLY A 32 -4.02 1.11 7.34
N LYS A 33 -4.70 2.24 7.22
CA LYS A 33 -6.15 2.26 7.04
C LYS A 33 -6.57 1.57 5.74
N VAL A 34 -5.82 1.82 4.67
CA VAL A 34 -6.08 1.21 3.37
C VAL A 34 -5.94 -0.32 3.46
N ILE A 35 -4.92 -0.81 4.14
CA ILE A 35 -4.73 -2.26 4.31
C ILE A 35 -5.88 -2.87 5.10
N THR A 36 -6.33 -2.22 6.16
CA THR A 36 -7.48 -2.68 6.93
C THR A 36 -8.71 -2.79 6.03
N TYR A 37 -8.91 -1.81 5.19
CA TYR A 37 -10.01 -1.82 4.24
C TYR A 37 -9.86 -2.93 3.21
N MET A 38 -8.64 -3.14 2.70
CA MET A 38 -8.34 -4.20 1.75
C MET A 38 -8.69 -5.58 2.30
N ARG A 39 -8.46 -5.79 3.59
CA ARG A 39 -8.79 -7.06 4.23
C ARG A 39 -10.29 -7.30 4.34
N ARG A 40 -11.08 -6.23 4.46
CA ARG A 40 -12.54 -6.32 4.53
C ARG A 40 -13.16 -6.54 3.17
N GLU A 41 -12.67 -5.80 2.17
CA GLU A 41 -13.19 -5.90 0.81
C GLU A 41 -12.39 -6.96 0.06
N GLN A 42 -12.98 -8.11 -0.14
CA GLN A 42 -12.29 -9.25 -0.74
C GLN A 42 -12.26 -9.22 -2.26
N ASP A 43 -12.98 -8.28 -2.88
CA ASP A 43 -12.95 -8.12 -4.33
C ASP A 43 -11.93 -7.04 -4.69
N PRO A 44 -10.81 -7.41 -5.36
CA PRO A 44 -9.77 -6.43 -5.70
C PRO A 44 -10.26 -5.29 -6.58
N LYS A 45 -11.23 -5.56 -7.45
CA LYS A 45 -11.78 -4.52 -8.34
C LYS A 45 -12.57 -3.49 -7.56
N LYS A 46 -13.39 -3.94 -6.62
CA LYS A 46 -14.15 -3.04 -5.75
C LYS A 46 -13.23 -2.21 -4.87
N PHE A 47 -12.19 -2.85 -4.34
CA PHE A 47 -11.21 -2.17 -3.51
C PHE A 47 -10.52 -1.05 -4.30
N LEU A 48 -10.02 -1.34 -5.49
CA LEU A 48 -9.35 -0.33 -6.32
C LEU A 48 -10.28 0.80 -6.72
N THR A 49 -11.53 0.48 -7.04
CA THR A 49 -12.54 1.50 -7.39
C THR A 49 -12.77 2.45 -6.22
N LEU A 50 -12.90 1.91 -5.03
CA LEU A 50 -13.11 2.73 -3.85
C LEU A 50 -11.88 3.59 -3.55
N LEU A 51 -10.70 3.00 -3.62
CA LEU A 51 -9.46 3.71 -3.37
C LEU A 51 -9.26 4.87 -4.35
N TYR A 52 -9.67 4.67 -5.60
CA TYR A 52 -9.64 5.72 -6.61
C TYR A 52 -10.60 6.86 -6.24
N ARG A 53 -11.77 6.54 -5.70
CA ARG A 53 -12.79 7.54 -5.35
C ARG A 53 -12.49 8.32 -4.08
N LEU A 54 -11.73 7.74 -3.16
CA LEU A 54 -11.47 8.37 -1.87
C LEU A 54 -10.90 9.79 -1.96
N PRO A 55 -9.84 10.05 -2.73
CA PRO A 55 -9.30 11.41 -2.81
C PRO A 55 -10.24 12.41 -3.49
N ARG A 56 -11.26 11.91 -4.18
CA ARG A 56 -12.23 12.73 -4.87
C ARG A 56 -13.51 12.92 -4.07
N SER A 57 -13.58 12.33 -2.87
CA SER A 57 -14.77 12.40 -2.04
C SER A 57 -14.82 13.70 -1.25
N ARG A 58 -16.04 14.10 -0.85
CA ARG A 58 -16.24 15.29 -0.02
C ARG A 58 -15.70 15.13 1.39
N PHE A 59 -15.48 13.88 1.83
CA PHE A 59 -15.07 13.61 3.19
C PHE A 59 -13.59 13.89 3.41
N ILE A 60 -12.81 13.95 2.35
CA ILE A 60 -11.38 14.25 2.46
C ILE A 60 -11.15 15.65 1.92
N ARG A 61 -10.85 16.57 2.84
CA ARG A 61 -10.67 17.99 2.49
C ARG A 61 -9.20 18.39 2.37
N SER A 62 -8.33 17.71 3.11
CA SER A 62 -6.91 18.03 3.08
C SER A 62 -6.30 17.61 1.74
N GLN A 63 -5.61 18.55 1.09
CA GLN A 63 -4.89 18.23 -0.15
C GLN A 63 -3.80 17.22 0.09
N GLN A 64 -3.13 17.30 1.23
CA GLN A 64 -2.09 16.35 1.58
C GLN A 64 -2.65 14.94 1.71
N THR A 65 -3.80 14.78 2.36
CA THR A 65 -4.45 13.48 2.50
C THR A 65 -4.87 12.93 1.13
N LYS A 66 -5.40 13.78 0.27
CA LYS A 66 -5.75 13.37 -1.10
C LYS A 66 -4.53 12.85 -1.84
N THR A 67 -3.40 13.53 -1.72
CA THR A 67 -2.15 13.11 -2.35
C THR A 67 -1.69 11.76 -1.82
N TYR A 68 -1.80 11.54 -0.51
CA TYR A 68 -1.47 10.24 0.07
C TYR A 68 -2.29 9.11 -0.54
N PHE A 69 -3.61 9.30 -0.66
CA PHE A 69 -4.47 8.26 -1.23
C PHE A 69 -4.21 8.05 -2.72
N GLU A 70 -3.91 9.10 -3.46
CA GLU A 70 -3.54 8.96 -4.87
C GLU A 70 -2.25 8.15 -5.02
N ASN A 71 -1.26 8.41 -4.18
CA ASN A 71 0.00 7.66 -4.21
C ASN A 71 -0.21 6.20 -3.81
N ILE A 72 -1.06 5.95 -2.82
CA ILE A 72 -1.39 4.57 -2.42
C ILE A 72 -2.11 3.85 -3.56
N TYR A 73 -3.06 4.52 -4.21
CA TYR A 73 -3.77 3.94 -5.35
C TYR A 73 -2.80 3.57 -6.47
N ASP A 74 -1.92 4.48 -6.83
CA ASP A 74 -0.94 4.23 -7.90
C ASP A 74 -0.04 3.06 -7.55
N ALA A 75 0.43 2.99 -6.31
CA ALA A 75 1.28 1.89 -5.86
C ALA A 75 0.55 0.56 -5.88
N CYS A 76 -0.69 0.52 -5.38
CA CYS A 76 -1.48 -0.70 -5.40
C CYS A 76 -1.74 -1.17 -6.82
N ARG A 77 -2.07 -0.25 -7.70
CA ARG A 77 -2.31 -0.57 -9.11
C ARG A 77 -1.04 -1.11 -9.77
N GLN A 78 0.09 -0.51 -9.49
CA GLN A 78 1.35 -0.89 -10.11
C GLN A 78 1.87 -2.23 -9.59
N TYR A 79 1.86 -2.43 -8.29
CA TYR A 79 2.55 -3.55 -7.67
C TYR A 79 1.65 -4.74 -7.34
N LEU A 80 0.36 -4.52 -7.16
CA LEU A 80 -0.56 -5.58 -6.76
C LEU A 80 -1.49 -6.05 -7.89
N HIS A 81 -1.36 -5.46 -9.07
CA HIS A 81 -2.18 -5.81 -10.20
C HIS A 81 -1.97 -7.27 -10.62
N GLY A 82 -3.07 -7.99 -10.85
CA GLY A 82 -2.99 -9.36 -11.30
C GLY A 82 -2.74 -10.40 -10.22
N LEU A 83 -2.53 -9.98 -8.98
CA LEU A 83 -2.35 -10.88 -7.86
C LEU A 83 -3.70 -11.26 -7.28
N ASP A 84 -3.81 -12.48 -6.73
CA ASP A 84 -5.01 -12.83 -6.00
C ASP A 84 -5.07 -12.02 -4.69
N GLN A 85 -6.26 -11.98 -4.09
CA GLN A 85 -6.50 -11.14 -2.92
C GLN A 85 -5.58 -11.50 -1.75
N GLU A 86 -5.39 -12.79 -1.51
CA GLU A 86 -4.55 -13.25 -0.40
C GLU A 86 -3.11 -12.78 -0.55
N ARG A 87 -2.54 -12.94 -1.75
CA ARG A 87 -1.15 -12.50 -2.00
C ARG A 87 -1.02 -10.98 -1.97
N ALA A 88 -1.99 -10.28 -2.54
CA ALA A 88 -1.98 -8.82 -2.53
C ALA A 88 -2.00 -8.26 -1.10
N VAL A 89 -2.86 -8.81 -0.24
CA VAL A 89 -2.93 -8.38 1.15
C VAL A 89 -1.62 -8.66 1.88
N LEU A 90 -1.04 -9.82 1.64
CA LEU A 90 0.20 -10.19 2.31
C LEU A 90 1.35 -9.27 1.89
N ILE A 91 1.46 -8.99 0.60
CA ILE A 91 2.49 -8.08 0.09
C ILE A 91 2.27 -6.67 0.65
N ALA A 92 1.04 -6.18 0.65
CA ALA A 92 0.74 -4.85 1.20
C ALA A 92 1.07 -4.78 2.69
N HIS A 93 0.78 -5.82 3.44
CA HIS A 93 1.09 -5.90 4.86
C HIS A 93 2.61 -5.77 5.10
N TRP A 94 3.41 -6.51 4.37
CA TRP A 94 4.86 -6.44 4.53
C TRP A 94 5.42 -5.13 4.02
N ALA A 95 4.86 -4.58 2.93
CA ALA A 95 5.23 -3.24 2.48
C ALA A 95 4.95 -2.21 3.57
N PHE A 96 3.84 -2.33 4.27
CA PHE A 96 3.50 -1.46 5.39
C PHE A 96 4.56 -1.53 6.50
N ARG A 97 5.01 -2.73 6.84
CA ARG A 97 6.04 -2.88 7.86
C ARG A 97 7.39 -2.30 7.41
N LEU A 98 7.74 -2.49 6.15
CA LEU A 98 8.97 -1.94 5.59
C LEU A 98 8.90 -0.42 5.41
N LEU A 99 7.71 0.12 5.28
CA LEU A 99 7.50 1.55 5.08
C LEU A 99 8.16 2.38 6.18
N THR A 100 7.99 1.98 7.42
CA THR A 100 8.58 2.68 8.56
C THR A 100 10.10 2.73 8.43
N TYR A 101 10.71 1.61 8.02
CA TYR A 101 12.15 1.53 7.83
C TYR A 101 12.62 2.52 6.76
N TYR A 102 11.95 2.53 5.61
CA TYR A 102 12.35 3.42 4.52
C TYR A 102 12.11 4.89 4.85
N GLN A 103 11.06 5.20 5.58
CA GLN A 103 10.80 6.57 6.01
C GLN A 103 11.88 7.06 6.98
N ARG A 104 12.34 6.19 7.88
CA ARG A 104 13.42 6.56 8.80
C ARG A 104 14.73 6.82 8.09
N ILE A 105 15.04 6.04 7.06
CA ILE A 105 16.26 6.26 6.28
C ILE A 105 16.23 7.63 5.62
N ASP A 106 15.08 8.00 5.03
CA ASP A 106 14.94 9.28 4.34
C ASP A 106 14.99 10.47 5.31
N GLU A 107 14.59 10.26 6.57
CA GLU A 107 14.57 11.32 7.58
C GLU A 107 15.93 11.56 8.23
N LYS A 108 16.88 10.66 8.09
CA LYS A 108 18.18 10.81 8.74
C LYS A 108 18.92 12.04 8.20
N PRO A 109 19.36 12.91 9.09
CA PRO A 109 20.20 14.03 8.66
C PRO A 109 21.51 13.51 8.13
N ARG A 110 21.99 14.17 7.13
CA ARG A 110 23.27 13.81 6.48
C ARG A 110 24.39 14.68 7.01
#